data_ba970accf12488da52dbb1a709ea5373
#
_entry.id   ba970accf12488da52dbb1a709ea5373
#
_cell.length_a   1.000
_cell.length_b   1.000
_cell.length_c   1.000
_cell.angle_alpha   90.00
_cell.angle_beta   90.00
_cell.angle_gamma   90.00
#
_symmetry.space_group_name_H-M   'P 1'
#
loop_
_entity.id
_entity.type
_entity.pdbx_description
1 polymer ?
#
loop_
_entity_poly.entity_id
_entity_poly.type
_entity_poly.pdbx_seq_one_letter_code
_entity_poly.pdbx_strand_id
1 'polypeptide(L)'
;EGYTSFEEVLKQADILTLHCALTETTKNLINQETLSLCKKGAYLINTGRGPLIDEQAVCDALKSGQLGGAALDVLVKEPPEKNNPLIELAKTMPNLIITPHIAWASDSAVTTLTKKVTQNIEDFVQQLNQK
;
A
#
# COMPACT_ATOMS: atom_id res chain seq x y z
N GLU A 1 -8.83 17.30 18.02
CA GLU A 1 -7.88 16.20 17.69
C GLU A 1 -7.60 16.29 16.21
N GLY A 2 -6.43 16.87 15.87
CA GLY A 2 -6.16 17.32 14.53
C GLY A 2 -5.33 16.35 13.71
N TYR A 3 -5.50 16.45 12.40
CA TYR A 3 -4.54 15.92 11.44
C TYR A 3 -3.24 16.72 11.56
N THR A 4 -2.10 16.06 11.39
CA THR A 4 -0.80 16.71 11.27
C THR A 4 -0.38 16.76 9.80
N SER A 5 0.61 17.58 9.45
CA SER A 5 1.10 17.65 8.07
C SER A 5 1.79 16.33 7.65
N PHE A 6 1.80 16.03 6.36
CA PHE A 6 2.46 14.83 5.85
C PHE A 6 3.95 14.81 6.18
N GLU A 7 4.64 15.95 6.06
CA GLU A 7 6.05 16.08 6.40
C GLU A 7 6.32 15.76 7.89
N GLU A 8 5.44 16.22 8.77
CA GLU A 8 5.57 15.94 10.20
C GLU A 8 5.33 14.45 10.51
N VAL A 9 4.39 13.79 9.81
CA VAL A 9 4.19 12.34 9.89
C VAL A 9 5.46 11.61 9.51
N LEU A 10 6.09 11.98 8.38
CA LEU A 10 7.34 11.35 7.93
C LEU A 10 8.45 11.45 8.98
N LYS A 11 8.61 12.62 9.60
CA LYS A 11 9.65 12.87 10.61
C LYS A 11 9.43 12.14 11.94
N GLN A 12 8.19 11.84 12.28
CA GLN A 12 7.85 11.27 13.60
C GLN A 12 7.52 9.78 13.57
N ALA A 13 7.06 9.25 12.44
CA ALA A 13 6.59 7.87 12.36
C ALA A 13 7.73 6.86 12.46
N ASP A 14 7.55 5.86 13.31
CA ASP A 14 8.37 4.65 13.34
C ASP A 14 7.85 3.61 12.32
N ILE A 15 6.55 3.63 12.07
CA ILE A 15 5.86 2.81 11.07
C ILE A 15 4.97 3.72 10.24
N LEU A 16 5.20 3.75 8.93
CA LEU A 16 4.42 4.48 7.95
C LEU A 16 3.53 3.51 7.17
N THR A 17 2.21 3.66 7.27
CA THR A 17 1.26 2.81 6.54
C THR A 17 0.39 3.65 5.61
N LEU A 18 0.24 3.21 4.35
CA LEU A 18 -0.43 3.95 3.30
C LEU A 18 -1.87 3.45 3.12
N HIS A 19 -2.84 4.36 3.32
CA HIS A 19 -4.28 4.10 3.16
C HIS A 19 -4.99 5.15 2.31
N CYS A 20 -4.24 6.03 1.62
CA CYS A 20 -4.80 7.04 0.74
C CYS A 20 -5.19 6.45 -0.63
N ALA A 21 -6.14 7.09 -1.29
CA ALA A 21 -6.47 6.78 -2.68
C ALA A 21 -5.30 7.16 -3.61
N LEU A 22 -5.14 6.43 -4.71
CA LEU A 22 -4.22 6.81 -5.78
C LEU A 22 -4.86 7.92 -6.63
N THR A 23 -4.19 9.05 -6.71
CA THR A 23 -4.54 10.23 -7.50
C THR A 23 -3.28 10.81 -8.13
N GLU A 24 -3.40 11.81 -8.98
CA GLU A 24 -2.23 12.50 -9.53
C GLU A 24 -1.35 13.13 -8.44
N THR A 25 -1.95 13.55 -7.33
CA THR A 25 -1.21 14.18 -6.21
C THR A 25 -0.62 13.17 -5.23
N THR A 26 -1.07 11.92 -5.23
CA THR A 26 -0.56 10.85 -4.36
C THR A 26 0.31 9.85 -5.09
N LYS A 27 0.41 9.92 -6.41
CA LYS A 27 1.33 9.12 -7.20
C LYS A 27 2.78 9.43 -6.79
N ASN A 28 3.56 8.38 -6.51
CA ASN A 28 4.93 8.49 -5.98
C ASN A 28 4.99 9.37 -4.72
N LEU A 29 3.95 9.31 -3.87
CA LEU A 29 3.92 10.01 -2.58
C LEU A 29 5.14 9.64 -1.72
N ILE A 30 5.51 8.36 -1.76
CA ILE A 30 6.74 7.85 -1.16
C ILE A 30 7.79 7.71 -2.27
N ASN A 31 8.76 8.60 -2.23
CA ASN A 31 9.87 8.72 -3.18
C ASN A 31 11.19 9.00 -2.43
N GLN A 32 12.28 9.21 -3.15
CA GLN A 32 13.59 9.45 -2.54
C GLN A 32 13.59 10.67 -1.60
N GLU A 33 12.92 11.75 -1.97
CA GLU A 33 12.86 12.98 -1.17
C GLU A 33 12.09 12.73 0.14
N THR A 34 10.86 12.19 0.05
CA THR A 34 10.02 11.91 1.21
C THR A 34 10.61 10.84 2.13
N LEU A 35 11.27 9.82 1.57
CA LEU A 35 12.00 8.81 2.36
C LEU A 35 13.19 9.42 3.12
N SER A 36 13.84 10.45 2.57
CA SER A 36 14.93 11.13 3.27
C SER A 36 14.48 11.87 4.53
N LEU A 37 13.21 12.23 4.62
CA LEU A 37 12.60 12.90 5.78
C LEU A 37 12.19 11.90 6.88
N CYS A 38 12.06 10.62 6.54
CA CYS A 38 11.67 9.61 7.51
C CYS A 38 12.75 9.37 8.56
N LYS A 39 12.34 8.91 9.74
CA LYS A 39 13.29 8.42 10.73
C LYS A 39 14.11 7.29 10.12
N LYS A 40 15.41 7.30 10.42
CA LYS A 40 16.29 6.20 10.03
C LYS A 40 15.82 4.89 10.69
N GLY A 41 15.63 3.87 9.88
CA GLY A 41 15.13 2.58 10.34
C GLY A 41 13.60 2.47 10.46
N ALA A 42 12.85 3.48 9.98
CA ALA A 42 11.39 3.40 9.92
C ALA A 42 10.91 2.25 9.01
N TYR A 43 9.71 1.76 9.27
CA TYR A 43 9.08 0.70 8.47
C TYR A 43 8.01 1.29 7.55
N LEU A 44 7.93 0.78 6.31
CA LEU A 44 6.92 1.16 5.33
C LEU A 44 5.95 0.01 5.08
N ILE A 45 4.64 0.29 5.16
CA ILE A 45 3.58 -0.67 4.82
C ILE A 45 2.70 -0.09 3.72
N ASN A 46 2.54 -0.82 2.61
CA ASN A 46 1.63 -0.44 1.53
C ASN A 46 0.67 -1.58 1.19
N THR A 47 -0.57 -1.45 1.63
CA THR A 47 -1.71 -2.30 1.26
C THR A 47 -2.76 -1.54 0.44
N GLY A 48 -2.40 -0.35 -0.04
CA GLY A 48 -3.27 0.52 -0.82
C GLY A 48 -3.16 0.30 -2.32
N ARG A 49 -2.22 1.01 -2.96
CA ARG A 49 -1.95 0.92 -4.40
C ARG A 49 -0.45 1.02 -4.65
N GLY A 50 0.07 0.19 -5.56
CA GLY A 50 1.49 0.16 -5.91
C GLY A 50 2.06 1.53 -6.29
N PRO A 51 1.44 2.28 -7.21
CA PRO A 51 1.96 3.59 -7.63
C PRO A 51 1.96 4.70 -6.58
N LEU A 52 1.55 4.44 -5.34
CA LEU A 52 1.78 5.37 -4.21
C LEU A 52 3.26 5.47 -3.85
N ILE A 53 4.07 4.51 -4.24
CA ILE A 53 5.50 4.45 -3.97
C ILE A 53 6.32 4.45 -5.27
N ASP A 54 7.52 5.01 -5.21
CA ASP A 54 8.59 4.77 -6.17
C ASP A 54 9.34 3.51 -5.72
N GLU A 55 9.19 2.42 -6.49
CA GLU A 55 9.77 1.11 -6.16
C GLU A 55 11.30 1.15 -6.08
N GLN A 56 11.95 1.94 -6.94
CA GLN A 56 13.40 2.07 -6.92
C GLN A 56 13.89 2.83 -5.69
N ALA A 57 13.21 3.92 -5.33
CA ALA A 57 13.53 4.69 -4.13
C ALA A 57 13.37 3.85 -2.86
N VAL A 58 12.35 2.99 -2.79
CA VAL A 58 12.15 2.06 -1.67
C VAL A 58 13.26 1.01 -1.62
N CYS A 59 13.69 0.46 -2.77
CA CYS A 59 14.84 -0.45 -2.83
C CYS A 59 16.11 0.20 -2.29
N ASP A 60 16.39 1.43 -2.69
CA ASP A 60 17.59 2.15 -2.29
C ASP A 60 17.55 2.52 -0.79
N ALA A 61 16.38 2.91 -0.28
CA ALA A 61 16.18 3.18 1.15
C ALA A 61 16.35 1.92 2.02
N LEU A 62 15.90 0.76 1.55
CA LEU A 62 16.13 -0.52 2.24
C LEU A 62 17.62 -0.91 2.24
N LYS A 63 18.30 -0.80 1.10
CA LYS A 63 19.73 -1.12 0.97
C LYS A 63 20.62 -0.22 1.83
N SER A 64 20.27 1.06 1.94
CA SER A 64 21.03 2.03 2.76
C SER A 64 20.71 1.96 4.26
N GLY A 65 19.64 1.23 4.64
CA GLY A 65 19.14 1.20 6.01
C GLY A 65 18.39 2.48 6.43
N GLN A 66 18.00 3.32 5.47
CA GLN A 66 17.08 4.44 5.70
C GLN A 66 15.71 3.91 6.11
N LEU A 67 15.22 2.85 5.42
CA LEU A 67 14.11 2.02 5.90
C LEU A 67 14.66 0.79 6.63
N GLY A 68 14.11 0.50 7.80
CA GLY A 68 14.36 -0.71 8.57
C GLY A 68 13.69 -1.96 7.98
N GLY A 69 12.64 -1.76 7.19
CA GLY A 69 11.93 -2.81 6.47
C GLY A 69 10.73 -2.28 5.70
N ALA A 70 10.17 -3.12 4.84
CA ALA A 70 8.93 -2.82 4.14
C ALA A 70 8.03 -4.06 3.99
N ALA A 71 6.70 -3.83 4.03
CA ALA A 71 5.68 -4.83 3.73
C ALA A 71 4.75 -4.27 2.64
N LEU A 72 4.75 -4.91 1.47
CA LEU A 72 4.08 -4.44 0.27
C LEU A 72 3.12 -5.52 -0.24
N ASP A 73 1.81 -5.24 -0.20
CA ASP A 73 0.79 -6.14 -0.77
C ASP A 73 0.51 -5.80 -2.25
N VAL A 74 1.00 -4.66 -2.70
CA VAL A 74 0.74 -4.11 -4.03
C VAL A 74 2.02 -3.63 -4.70
N LEU A 75 2.10 -3.77 -6.02
CA LEU A 75 3.20 -3.31 -6.87
C LEU A 75 2.71 -2.34 -7.94
N VAL A 76 3.62 -1.57 -8.54
CA VAL A 76 3.29 -0.59 -9.59
C VAL A 76 2.66 -1.28 -10.79
N LYS A 77 3.17 -2.47 -11.14
CA LYS A 77 2.62 -3.32 -12.19
C LYS A 77 2.24 -4.68 -11.62
N GLU A 78 1.02 -5.09 -11.83
CA GLU A 78 0.48 -6.38 -11.40
C GLU A 78 -0.15 -7.13 -12.60
N PRO A 79 0.30 -8.36 -12.90
CA PRO A 79 1.41 -9.08 -12.28
C PRO A 79 2.77 -8.40 -12.54
N PRO A 80 3.73 -8.54 -11.61
CA PRO A 80 5.03 -7.89 -11.74
C PRO A 80 5.84 -8.45 -12.91
N GLU A 81 6.70 -7.60 -13.47
CA GLU A 81 7.68 -8.03 -14.48
C GLU A 81 8.74 -8.93 -13.83
N LYS A 82 9.35 -9.81 -14.66
CA LYS A 82 10.38 -10.76 -14.18
C LYS A 82 11.58 -10.10 -13.50
N ASN A 83 11.88 -8.87 -13.88
CA ASN A 83 13.01 -8.08 -13.37
C ASN A 83 12.56 -6.94 -12.45
N ASN A 84 11.38 -7.03 -11.84
CA ASN A 84 10.93 -6.01 -10.89
C ASN A 84 11.94 -5.88 -9.73
N PRO A 85 12.43 -4.66 -9.42
CA PRO A 85 13.53 -4.46 -8.48
C PRO A 85 13.19 -4.88 -7.05
N LEU A 86 11.94 -4.73 -6.61
CA LEU A 86 11.49 -5.17 -5.28
C LEU A 86 11.43 -6.69 -5.18
N ILE A 87 10.94 -7.38 -6.23
CA ILE A 87 10.90 -8.85 -6.29
C ILE A 87 12.32 -9.42 -6.22
N GLU A 88 13.26 -8.85 -7.00
CA GLU A 88 14.66 -9.30 -6.95
C GLU A 88 15.30 -9.04 -5.59
N LEU A 89 15.03 -7.88 -5.00
CA LEU A 89 15.56 -7.53 -3.68
C LEU A 89 15.02 -8.43 -2.58
N ALA A 90 13.74 -8.78 -2.61
CA ALA A 90 13.11 -9.64 -1.61
C ALA A 90 13.73 -11.03 -1.50
N LYS A 91 14.40 -11.51 -2.55
CA LYS A 91 15.11 -12.82 -2.52
C LYS A 91 16.28 -12.85 -1.54
N THR A 92 16.85 -11.71 -1.22
CA THR A 92 18.05 -11.60 -0.38
C THR A 92 17.88 -10.70 0.84
N MET A 93 16.76 -10.00 0.95
CA MET A 93 16.48 -9.03 2.02
C MET A 93 15.32 -9.48 2.90
N PRO A 94 15.58 -10.07 4.08
CA PRO A 94 14.55 -10.70 4.91
C PRO A 94 13.57 -9.70 5.55
N ASN A 95 13.91 -8.42 5.59
CA ASN A 95 13.06 -7.33 6.06
C ASN A 95 12.22 -6.67 4.96
N LEU A 96 12.16 -7.27 3.75
CA LEU A 96 11.23 -6.92 2.69
C LEU A 96 10.24 -8.07 2.49
N ILE A 97 8.97 -7.82 2.81
CA ILE A 97 7.87 -8.77 2.63
C ILE A 97 7.01 -8.28 1.46
N ILE A 98 6.71 -9.17 0.50
CA ILE A 98 5.80 -8.90 -0.61
C ILE A 98 4.73 -9.98 -0.62
N THR A 99 3.46 -9.57 -0.65
CA THR A 99 2.30 -10.46 -0.75
C THR A 99 1.53 -10.19 -2.06
N PRO A 100 0.80 -11.18 -2.62
CA PRO A 100 0.23 -11.09 -3.96
C PRO A 100 -1.16 -10.42 -3.99
N HIS A 101 -1.26 -9.18 -3.47
CA HIS A 101 -2.49 -8.36 -3.45
C HIS A 101 -3.66 -9.07 -2.76
N ILE A 102 -3.42 -9.57 -1.56
CA ILE A 102 -4.36 -10.37 -0.77
C ILE A 102 -4.73 -9.76 0.58
N ALA A 103 -4.32 -8.53 0.88
CA ALA A 103 -4.63 -7.87 2.15
C ALA A 103 -6.14 -7.66 2.39
N TRP A 104 -6.96 -7.74 1.32
CA TRP A 104 -8.42 -7.71 1.37
C TRP A 104 -9.05 -9.07 1.79
N ALA A 105 -8.31 -10.17 1.73
CA ALA A 105 -8.84 -11.54 1.76
C ALA A 105 -9.02 -12.09 3.20
N SER A 106 -9.37 -11.25 4.18
CA SER A 106 -9.79 -11.76 5.48
C SER A 106 -11.21 -12.36 5.41
N ASP A 107 -11.52 -13.38 6.19
CA ASP A 107 -12.83 -14.03 6.24
C ASP A 107 -13.96 -13.02 6.49
N SER A 108 -13.74 -12.05 7.37
CA SER A 108 -14.71 -11.01 7.68
C SER A 108 -14.92 -10.06 6.49
N ALA A 109 -13.87 -9.67 5.77
CA ALA A 109 -13.96 -8.80 4.62
C ALA A 109 -14.69 -9.48 3.46
N VAL A 110 -14.33 -10.73 3.15
CA VAL A 110 -14.97 -11.54 2.11
C VAL A 110 -16.46 -11.74 2.42
N THR A 111 -16.78 -12.12 3.67
CA THR A 111 -18.17 -12.29 4.10
C THR A 111 -18.97 -10.99 3.98
N THR A 112 -18.40 -9.87 4.41
CA THR A 112 -19.05 -8.56 4.32
C THR A 112 -19.27 -8.13 2.87
N LEU A 113 -18.28 -8.33 2.01
CA LEU A 113 -18.38 -8.00 0.59
C LEU A 113 -19.49 -8.82 -0.09
N THR A 114 -19.53 -10.13 0.15
CA THR A 114 -20.55 -11.03 -0.40
C THR A 114 -21.96 -10.59 0.02
N LYS A 115 -22.16 -10.32 1.31
CA LYS A 115 -23.46 -9.83 1.81
C LYS A 115 -23.88 -8.53 1.14
N LYS A 116 -22.96 -7.57 0.98
CA LYS A 116 -23.26 -6.29 0.32
C LYS A 116 -23.62 -6.45 -1.16
N VAL A 117 -22.93 -7.34 -1.88
CA VAL A 117 -23.27 -7.63 -3.29
C VAL A 117 -24.67 -8.23 -3.38
N THR A 118 -25.01 -9.20 -2.54
CA THR A 118 -26.36 -9.79 -2.49
C THR A 118 -27.41 -8.72 -2.21
N GLN A 119 -27.20 -7.88 -1.19
CA GLN A 119 -28.14 -6.82 -0.84
C GLN A 119 -28.34 -5.83 -1.98
N ASN A 120 -27.27 -5.40 -2.66
CA ASN A 120 -27.37 -4.48 -3.79
C ASN A 120 -28.21 -5.09 -4.95
N ILE A 121 -28.09 -6.40 -5.19
CA ILE A 121 -28.89 -7.09 -6.22
C ILE A 121 -30.37 -7.13 -5.80
N GLU A 122 -30.66 -7.48 -4.55
CA GLU A 122 -32.02 -7.52 -4.00
C GLU A 122 -32.69 -6.14 -4.07
N ASP A 123 -31.99 -5.09 -3.64
CA ASP A 123 -32.47 -3.71 -3.69
C ASP A 123 -32.78 -3.27 -5.14
N PHE A 124 -31.91 -3.62 -6.08
CA PHE A 124 -32.10 -3.31 -7.49
C PHE A 124 -33.34 -4.03 -8.07
N VAL A 125 -33.51 -5.31 -7.77
CA VAL A 125 -34.71 -6.08 -8.21
C VAL A 125 -35.97 -5.50 -7.61
N GLN A 126 -35.98 -5.12 -6.34
CA GLN A 126 -37.12 -4.47 -5.71
C GLN A 126 -37.52 -3.14 -6.39
N GLN A 127 -36.52 -2.32 -6.77
CA GLN A 127 -36.76 -1.07 -7.48
C GLN A 127 -37.36 -1.30 -8.87
N LEU A 128 -37.01 -2.38 -9.57
CA LEU A 128 -37.58 -2.73 -10.87
C LEU A 128 -39.07 -3.13 -10.75
N ASN A 129 -39.42 -3.83 -9.66
CA ASN A 129 -40.81 -4.31 -9.43
C ASN A 129 -41.77 -3.21 -8.92
N GLN A 130 -41.27 -2.03 -8.57
CA GLN A 130 -42.06 -0.88 -8.12
C GLN A 130 -42.40 0.10 -9.24
N LYS A 131 -41.94 -0.14 -10.47
CA LYS A 131 -42.30 0.61 -11.70
C LYS A 131 -43.35 -0.13 -12.51
#